data_a8ac1cfe9e727f6d2a107edc82755936
#
_entry.id   a8ac1cfe9e727f6d2a107edc82755936
#
_cell.length_a   1.000
_cell.length_b   1.000
_cell.length_c   1.000
_cell.angle_alpha   90.00
_cell.angle_beta   90.00
_cell.angle_gamma   90.00
#
_symmetry.space_group_name_H-M   'P 1'
#
loop_
_entity.id
_entity.type
_entity.pdbx_description
1 polymer ?
#
loop_
_entity_poly.entity_id
_entity_poly.type
_entity_poly.pdbx_seq_one_letter_code
_entity_poly.pdbx_strand_id
1 'polypeptide(L)'
;MKFLKFYADWCGPCKVLTINLEKAGIAYIPVNADTEEDLCMFYNVRNLPTFIAIDKEEKEIARFTGVKSPDGIKQWIDSLNG
;
A
#
# COMPACT_ATOMS: atom_id res chain seq x y z
N MET A 1 -1.49 9.10 10.34
CA MET A 1 -1.70 8.41 9.05
C MET A 1 -0.98 7.07 9.06
N LYS A 2 -1.66 6.02 8.65
CA LYS A 2 -1.09 4.69 8.52
C LYS A 2 -1.16 4.24 7.07
N PHE A 3 -0.30 3.31 6.70
CA PHE A 3 -0.29 2.77 5.34
C PHE A 3 -0.54 1.26 5.38
N LEU A 4 -1.39 0.79 4.48
CA LEU A 4 -1.66 -0.63 4.29
C LEU A 4 -1.10 -1.06 2.94
N LYS A 5 -0.33 -2.14 2.90
CA LYS A 5 0.15 -2.72 1.66
C LYS A 5 -0.54 -4.07 1.44
N PHE A 6 -1.41 -4.12 0.46
CA PHE A 6 -2.09 -5.34 0.06
C PHE A 6 -1.21 -6.10 -0.91
N TYR A 7 -0.92 -7.35 -0.59
CA TYR A 7 0.01 -8.17 -1.35
C TYR A 7 -0.41 -9.64 -1.36
N ALA A 8 0.27 -10.44 -2.14
CA ALA A 8 0.18 -11.91 -2.09
C ALA A 8 1.58 -12.49 -2.34
N ASP A 9 1.84 -13.68 -1.83
CA ASP A 9 3.16 -14.30 -1.95
C ASP A 9 3.54 -14.61 -3.40
N TRP A 10 2.54 -14.87 -4.24
CA TRP A 10 2.74 -15.15 -5.66
C TRP A 10 2.90 -13.91 -6.52
N CYS A 11 2.77 -12.74 -5.96
CA CYS A 11 2.74 -11.49 -6.71
C CYS A 11 4.15 -10.91 -6.87
N GLY A 12 4.71 -11.01 -8.08
CA GLY A 12 6.03 -10.45 -8.39
C GLY A 12 6.13 -8.95 -8.17
N PRO A 13 5.20 -8.15 -8.75
CA PRO A 13 5.21 -6.69 -8.54
C PRO A 13 5.10 -6.27 -7.07
N CYS A 14 4.42 -7.07 -6.24
CA CYS A 14 4.34 -6.80 -4.81
C CYS A 14 5.72 -6.82 -4.15
N LYS A 15 6.58 -7.73 -4.58
CA LYS A 15 7.95 -7.83 -4.05
C LYS A 15 8.79 -6.63 -4.44
N VAL A 16 8.61 -6.14 -5.66
CA VAL A 16 9.29 -4.93 -6.12
C VAL A 16 8.85 -3.71 -5.30
N LEU A 17 7.54 -3.59 -5.05
CA LEU A 17 7.04 -2.50 -4.23
C LEU A 17 7.61 -2.56 -2.81
N THR A 18 7.72 -3.75 -2.22
CA THR A 18 8.32 -3.93 -0.89
C THR A 18 9.75 -3.36 -0.85
N ILE A 19 10.56 -3.70 -1.85
CA ILE A 19 11.94 -3.21 -1.94
C ILE A 19 11.94 -1.68 -2.03
N ASN A 20 11.06 -1.11 -2.85
CA ASN A 20 11.01 0.33 -3.06
C ASN A 20 10.52 1.07 -1.81
N LEU A 21 9.58 0.48 -1.06
CA LEU A 21 9.14 1.04 0.22
C LEU A 21 10.28 1.05 1.24
N GLU A 22 11.07 -0.01 1.29
CA GLU A 22 12.23 -0.08 2.17
C GLU A 22 13.25 1.00 1.80
N LYS A 23 13.53 1.17 0.51
CA LYS A 23 14.46 2.21 0.03
C LYS A 23 13.94 3.61 0.37
N ALA A 24 12.64 3.81 0.35
CA ALA A 24 12.03 5.09 0.71
C ALA A 24 11.95 5.31 2.22
N GLY A 25 12.20 4.27 3.02
CA GLY A 25 12.13 4.36 4.47
C GLY A 25 10.72 4.47 5.01
N ILE A 26 9.74 3.87 4.33
CA ILE A 26 8.33 3.98 4.68
C ILE A 26 7.88 2.74 5.45
N ALA A 27 7.33 2.97 6.65
CA ALA A 27 6.70 1.92 7.44
C ALA A 27 5.27 1.69 6.95
N TYR A 28 4.84 0.44 6.96
CA TYR A 28 3.48 0.08 6.53
C TYR A 28 3.04 -1.18 7.25
N ILE A 29 1.73 -1.45 7.18
CA ILE A 29 1.11 -2.66 7.70
C ILE A 29 0.87 -3.59 6.51
N PRO A 30 1.50 -4.77 6.46
CA PRO A 30 1.25 -5.71 5.36
C PRO A 30 -0.09 -6.40 5.54
N VAL A 31 -0.85 -6.52 4.45
CA VAL A 31 -2.13 -7.22 4.41
C VAL A 31 -2.05 -8.29 3.33
N ASN A 32 -2.07 -9.55 3.72
CA ASN A 32 -2.02 -10.66 2.78
C ASN A 32 -3.42 -10.89 2.21
N ALA A 33 -3.58 -10.65 0.91
CA ALA A 33 -4.87 -10.74 0.25
C ALA A 33 -5.46 -12.15 0.28
N ASP A 34 -4.61 -13.18 0.33
CA ASP A 34 -5.08 -14.57 0.35
C ASP A 34 -5.64 -14.99 1.71
N THR A 35 -5.20 -14.36 2.80
CA THR A 35 -5.61 -14.71 4.16
C THR A 35 -6.49 -13.67 4.83
N GLU A 36 -6.50 -12.44 4.33
CA GLU A 36 -7.25 -11.33 4.92
C GLU A 36 -8.26 -10.76 3.92
N GLU A 37 -9.11 -11.66 3.40
CA GLU A 37 -10.11 -11.31 2.38
C GLU A 37 -11.08 -10.24 2.85
N ASP A 38 -11.41 -10.22 4.15
CA ASP A 38 -12.32 -9.24 4.71
C ASP A 38 -11.79 -7.81 4.52
N LEU A 39 -10.50 -7.60 4.70
CA LEU A 39 -9.90 -6.28 4.51
C LEU A 39 -9.88 -5.90 3.03
N CYS A 40 -9.63 -6.87 2.14
CA CYS A 40 -9.71 -6.62 0.71
C CYS A 40 -11.11 -6.18 0.30
N MET A 41 -12.14 -6.80 0.87
CA MET A 41 -13.52 -6.42 0.60
C MET A 41 -13.85 -5.06 1.19
N PHE A 42 -13.41 -4.80 2.42
CA PHE A 42 -13.69 -3.52 3.09
C PHE A 42 -13.13 -2.34 2.30
N TYR A 43 -11.89 -2.46 1.80
CA TYR A 43 -11.26 -1.39 1.03
C TYR A 43 -11.44 -1.55 -0.48
N ASN A 44 -12.22 -2.55 -0.92
CA ASN A 44 -12.49 -2.80 -2.33
C ASN A 44 -11.21 -2.96 -3.16
N VAL A 45 -10.27 -3.75 -2.65
CA VAL A 45 -9.00 -4.01 -3.32
C VAL A 45 -9.20 -5.12 -4.35
N ARG A 46 -8.87 -4.83 -5.61
CA ARG A 46 -9.03 -5.77 -6.73
C ARG A 46 -7.74 -6.12 -7.45
N ASN A 47 -6.73 -5.31 -7.28
CA ASN A 47 -5.43 -5.48 -7.93
C ASN A 47 -4.32 -5.48 -6.90
N LEU A 48 -3.24 -6.20 -7.18
CA LEU A 48 -2.08 -6.25 -6.30
C LEU A 48 -0.83 -5.80 -7.05
N PRO A 49 0.06 -5.06 -6.39
CA PRO A 49 -0.10 -4.53 -5.05
C PRO A 49 -1.02 -3.30 -5.04
N THR A 50 -1.68 -3.07 -3.90
CA THR A 50 -2.40 -1.84 -3.64
C THR A 50 -1.86 -1.25 -2.34
N PHE A 51 -1.57 0.04 -2.35
CA PHE A 51 -1.04 0.75 -1.20
C PHE A 51 -2.01 1.85 -0.81
N ILE A 52 -2.51 1.79 0.43
CA ILE A 52 -3.59 2.67 0.88
C ILE A 52 -3.14 3.45 2.11
N ALA A 53 -3.34 4.77 2.08
CA ALA A 53 -3.18 5.62 3.25
C ALA A 53 -4.53 5.72 3.97
N ILE A 54 -4.53 5.50 5.27
CA ILE A 54 -5.74 5.57 6.10
C ILE A 54 -5.54 6.55 7.25
N ASP A 55 -6.64 7.12 7.73
CA ASP A 55 -6.65 8.02 8.89
C ASP A 55 -6.82 7.23 10.20
N LYS A 56 -6.99 7.95 11.29
CA LYS A 56 -7.13 7.35 12.63
C LYS A 56 -8.39 6.50 12.78
N GLU A 57 -9.40 6.77 11.95
CA GLU A 57 -10.66 6.03 11.96
C GLU A 57 -10.67 4.93 10.91
N GLU A 58 -9.49 4.62 10.33
CA GLU A 58 -9.31 3.60 9.31
C GLU A 58 -10.02 3.91 8.00
N LYS A 59 -10.32 5.18 7.77
CA LYS A 59 -10.90 5.63 6.50
C LYS A 59 -9.81 5.89 5.50
N GLU A 60 -10.06 5.51 4.27
CA GLU A 60 -9.11 5.71 3.18
C GLU A 60 -8.95 7.19 2.87
N ILE A 61 -7.68 7.64 2.84
CA ILE A 61 -7.31 8.99 2.42
C ILE A 61 -6.99 9.00 0.94
N ALA A 62 -6.19 8.03 0.49
CA ALA A 62 -5.73 7.93 -0.89
C ALA A 62 -5.16 6.54 -1.12
N ARG A 63 -5.00 6.16 -2.40
CA ARG A 63 -4.36 4.88 -2.76
C ARG A 63 -3.62 4.99 -4.08
N PHE A 64 -2.69 4.07 -4.29
CA PHE A 64 -2.21 3.76 -5.62
C PHE A 64 -2.14 2.25 -5.79
N THR A 65 -2.18 1.80 -7.03
CA THR A 65 -2.01 0.40 -7.39
C THR A 65 -0.76 0.25 -8.25
N GLY A 66 -0.15 -0.93 -8.21
CA GLY A 66 1.07 -1.19 -8.97
C GLY A 66 2.30 -0.68 -8.25
N VAL A 67 3.41 -0.57 -8.99
CA VAL A 67 4.71 -0.24 -8.43
C VAL A 67 5.03 1.23 -8.65
N LYS A 68 5.54 1.88 -7.61
CA LYS A 68 6.14 3.20 -7.71
C LYS A 68 7.61 3.11 -7.31
N SER A 69 8.44 3.97 -7.90
CA SER A 69 9.84 4.11 -7.47
C SER A 69 9.91 4.66 -6.05
N PRO A 70 11.07 4.52 -5.37
CA PRO A 70 11.21 5.13 -4.05
C PRO A 70 10.89 6.62 -4.02
N ASP A 71 11.36 7.38 -5.01
CA ASP A 71 11.06 8.81 -5.11
C ASP A 71 9.59 9.06 -5.40
N GLY A 72 8.98 8.25 -6.25
CA GLY A 72 7.55 8.34 -6.55
C GLY A 72 6.70 8.11 -5.30
N ILE A 73 7.08 7.16 -4.45
CA ILE A 73 6.40 6.90 -3.19
C ILE A 73 6.49 8.12 -2.27
N LYS A 74 7.68 8.69 -2.13
CA LYS A 74 7.89 9.88 -1.29
C LYS A 74 7.07 11.06 -1.78
N GLN A 75 7.05 11.30 -3.09
CA GLN A 75 6.25 12.37 -3.68
C GLN A 75 4.76 12.15 -3.44
N TRP A 76 4.30 10.93 -3.57
CA TRP A 76 2.90 10.59 -3.32
C TRP A 76 2.52 10.89 -1.87
N ILE A 77 3.35 10.49 -0.91
CA ILE A 77 3.11 10.76 0.51
C ILE A 77 3.13 12.26 0.79
N ASP A 78 4.09 12.99 0.22
CA ASP A 78 4.17 14.43 0.40
C ASP A 78 2.91 15.13 -0.11
N SER A 79 2.32 14.62 -1.19
CA SER A 79 1.08 15.19 -1.73
C SER A 79 -0.11 15.02 -0.77
N LEU A 80 -0.07 14.01 0.10
CA LEU A 80 -1.13 13.78 1.09
C LEU A 80 -1.04 14.73 2.27
N ASN A 81 0.14 15.22 2.55
CA ASN A 81 0.41 16.14 3.67
C ASN A 81 0.24 17.61 3.27
N GLY A 82 0.18 17.86 2.01
CA GLY A 82 0.13 19.20 1.48
C GLY A 82 -1.23 19.71 1.19
#